data_c41a78001305617b86bf1332fa3565f3
#
_entry.id   c41a78001305617b86bf1332fa3565f3
#
_cell.length_a   1.000
_cell.length_b   1.000
_cell.length_c   1.000
_cell.angle_alpha   90.00
_cell.angle_beta   90.00
_cell.angle_gamma   90.00
#
_symmetry.space_group_name_H-M   'P 1'
#
loop_
_entity.id
_entity.type
_entity.pdbx_description
1 polymer ?
#
loop_
_entity_poly.entity_id
_entity_poly.type
_entity_poly.pdbx_seq_one_letter_code
_entity_poly.pdbx_strand_id
1 'polypeptide(L)'
;MARYAAFLRAINVGGRRITGADLCAAMGFEGARSFRASGNVIFDAPSKPAEASIEKQLEKELGYEVGVFLRGPAEIGELAKSEPFEPGAKFHVMFLKKLPPAGAQAEVLALGTDDDRLAWGARELFWRPRARMTDSELDLKAVGKLIGLNTMRTNGTVEQIAAKYF
;
A
#
# COMPACT_ATOMS: atom_id res chain seq x y z
N MET A 1 3.43 -20.90 10.60
CA MET A 1 3.71 -19.46 10.34
C MET A 1 3.16 -19.05 9.00
N ALA A 2 2.59 -17.87 8.93
CA ALA A 2 2.12 -17.30 7.67
C ALA A 2 2.99 -16.08 7.31
N ARG A 3 3.07 -15.77 6.03
CA ARG A 3 3.85 -14.66 5.50
C ARG A 3 2.95 -13.45 5.25
N TYR A 4 3.45 -12.28 5.59
CA TYR A 4 2.73 -11.03 5.46
C TYR A 4 3.60 -9.99 4.75
N ALA A 5 2.94 -9.09 4.01
CA ALA A 5 3.57 -7.90 3.45
C ALA A 5 3.02 -6.66 4.17
N ALA A 6 3.92 -5.84 4.66
CA ALA A 6 3.59 -4.55 5.26
C ALA A 6 4.01 -3.43 4.29
N PHE A 7 3.05 -2.61 3.91
CA PHE A 7 3.28 -1.41 3.12
C PHE A 7 3.24 -0.22 4.08
N LEU A 8 4.35 0.52 4.14
CA LEU A 8 4.55 1.56 5.15
C LEU A 8 4.44 2.94 4.51
N ARG A 9 3.82 3.87 5.24
CA ARG A 9 3.64 5.25 4.81
C ARG A 9 4.56 6.17 5.59
N ALA A 10 5.09 7.19 4.90
CA ALA A 10 5.86 8.28 5.51
C ALA A 10 7.21 7.84 6.12
N ILE A 11 7.85 6.84 5.51
CA ILE A 11 9.14 6.34 5.97
C ILE A 11 10.28 7.32 5.63
N ASN A 12 10.33 7.79 4.38
CA ASN A 12 11.40 8.65 3.88
C ASN A 12 10.86 10.02 3.45
N VAL A 13 10.38 10.80 4.42
CA VAL A 13 9.85 12.15 4.20
C VAL A 13 10.52 13.15 5.12
N GLY A 14 10.50 14.43 4.74
CA GLY A 14 11.03 15.52 5.57
C GLY A 14 12.53 15.39 5.86
N GLY A 15 13.31 14.86 4.93
CA GLY A 15 14.75 14.65 5.11
C GLY A 15 15.12 13.39 5.89
N ARG A 16 14.14 12.65 6.41
CA ARG A 16 14.38 11.39 7.11
C ARG A 16 14.76 10.30 6.13
N ARG A 17 15.77 9.50 6.50
CA ARG A 17 16.23 8.35 5.73
C ARG A 17 16.37 7.16 6.67
N ILE A 18 15.87 6.01 6.24
CA ILE A 18 16.05 4.75 6.95
C ILE A 18 16.42 3.66 5.95
N THR A 19 17.40 2.84 6.31
CA THR A 19 17.77 1.70 5.47
C THR A 19 16.73 0.58 5.61
N GLY A 20 16.65 -0.32 4.62
CA GLY A 20 15.79 -1.49 4.72
C GLY A 20 16.12 -2.37 5.93
N ALA A 21 17.41 -2.53 6.24
CA ALA A 21 17.86 -3.31 7.40
C ALA A 21 17.39 -2.68 8.71
N ASP A 22 17.53 -1.36 8.87
CA ASP A 22 17.09 -0.65 10.06
C ASP A 22 15.57 -0.70 10.22
N LEU A 23 14.84 -0.61 9.12
CA LEU A 23 13.39 -0.71 9.11
C LEU A 23 12.94 -2.10 9.57
N CYS A 24 13.56 -3.15 9.04
CA CYS A 24 13.27 -4.52 9.45
C CYS A 24 13.58 -4.74 10.94
N ALA A 25 14.68 -4.21 11.42
CA ALA A 25 15.05 -4.28 12.85
C ALA A 25 14.02 -3.54 13.72
N ALA A 26 13.56 -2.37 13.30
CA ALA A 26 12.56 -1.58 14.03
C ALA A 26 11.22 -2.31 14.13
N MET A 27 10.83 -3.07 13.11
CA MET A 27 9.60 -3.86 13.13
C MET A 27 9.65 -5.04 14.11
N GLY A 28 10.84 -5.58 14.37
CA GLY A 28 11.03 -6.61 15.39
C GLY A 28 10.57 -8.03 15.03
N PHE A 29 10.27 -8.31 13.77
CA PHE A 29 9.92 -9.66 13.32
C PHE A 29 11.16 -10.39 12.85
N GLU A 30 11.31 -11.65 13.29
CA GLU A 30 12.42 -12.49 12.84
C GLU A 30 12.32 -12.77 11.34
N GLY A 31 13.45 -12.67 10.64
CA GLY A 31 13.51 -12.94 9.21
C GLY A 31 12.85 -11.88 8.33
N ALA A 32 12.54 -10.71 8.87
CA ALA A 32 11.98 -9.63 8.09
C ALA A 32 12.93 -9.18 6.97
N ARG A 33 12.37 -8.91 5.80
CA ARG A 33 13.12 -8.51 4.61
C ARG A 33 12.46 -7.30 3.98
N SER A 34 13.25 -6.33 3.60
CA SER A 34 12.76 -5.16 2.86
C SER A 34 12.80 -5.43 1.35
N PHE A 35 11.86 -4.83 0.64
CA PHE A 35 11.80 -4.84 -0.81
C PHE A 35 11.69 -3.42 -1.32
N ARG A 36 12.74 -2.92 -1.96
CA ARG A 36 12.91 -1.55 -2.44
C ARG A 36 12.88 -0.51 -1.30
N ALA A 37 13.22 0.73 -1.61
CA ALA A 37 13.36 1.80 -0.63
C ALA A 37 12.04 2.44 -0.19
N SER A 38 10.91 2.05 -0.76
CA SER A 38 9.62 2.68 -0.52
C SER A 38 8.83 2.15 0.68
N GLY A 39 9.48 1.39 1.58
CA GLY A 39 8.83 0.93 2.80
C GLY A 39 7.96 -0.31 2.60
N ASN A 40 8.50 -1.33 1.95
CA ASN A 40 7.85 -2.63 1.81
C ASN A 40 8.63 -3.63 2.64
N VAL A 41 7.98 -4.27 3.62
CA VAL A 41 8.63 -5.27 4.47
C VAL A 41 7.84 -6.56 4.44
N ILE A 42 8.54 -7.66 4.18
CA ILE A 42 7.98 -9.00 4.17
C ILE A 42 8.47 -9.72 5.42
N PHE A 43 7.56 -10.36 6.16
CA PHE A 43 7.91 -11.07 7.38
C PHE A 43 6.98 -12.26 7.62
N ASP A 44 7.41 -13.16 8.48
CA ASP A 44 6.64 -14.34 8.89
C ASP A 44 6.16 -14.16 10.34
N ALA A 45 4.94 -14.57 10.63
CA ALA A 45 4.38 -14.53 11.97
C ALA A 45 3.40 -15.70 12.18
N PRO A 46 3.24 -16.18 13.43
CA PRO A 46 2.32 -17.31 13.70
C PRO A 46 0.85 -16.95 13.47
N SER A 47 0.51 -15.69 13.61
CA SER A 47 -0.83 -15.16 13.33
C SER A 47 -0.73 -13.75 12.79
N LYS A 48 -1.79 -13.26 12.15
CA LYS A 48 -1.82 -11.90 11.59
C LYS A 48 -1.74 -10.86 12.71
N PRO A 49 -0.66 -10.05 12.76
CA PRO A 49 -0.56 -8.99 13.75
C PRO A 49 -1.58 -7.88 13.46
N ALA A 50 -1.94 -7.12 14.48
CA ALA A 50 -2.73 -5.90 14.29
C ALA A 50 -1.84 -4.80 13.70
N GLU A 51 -2.35 -4.08 12.72
CA GLU A 51 -1.63 -2.94 12.12
C GLU A 51 -1.25 -1.92 13.18
N ALA A 52 -2.17 -1.62 14.12
CA ALA A 52 -1.93 -0.69 15.21
C ALA A 52 -0.76 -1.10 16.11
N SER A 53 -0.56 -2.40 16.34
CA SER A 53 0.56 -2.90 17.15
C SER A 53 1.90 -2.65 16.46
N ILE A 54 1.96 -2.85 15.15
CA ILE A 54 3.16 -2.60 14.35
C ILE A 54 3.43 -1.08 14.30
N GLU A 55 2.41 -0.28 14.12
CA GLU A 55 2.52 1.18 14.11
C GLU A 55 3.08 1.71 15.43
N LYS A 56 2.60 1.19 16.55
CA LYS A 56 3.09 1.54 17.89
C LYS A 56 4.55 1.15 18.08
N GLN A 57 4.93 -0.04 17.64
CA GLN A 57 6.31 -0.52 17.71
C GLN A 57 7.24 0.39 16.89
N LEU A 58 6.85 0.72 15.67
CA LEU A 58 7.64 1.58 14.79
C LEU A 58 7.77 3.00 15.36
N GLU A 59 6.70 3.56 15.91
CA GLU A 59 6.75 4.87 16.52
C GLU A 59 7.72 4.90 17.72
N LYS A 60 7.70 3.85 18.52
CA LYS A 60 8.62 3.68 19.66
C LYS A 60 10.08 3.63 19.20
N GLU A 61 10.37 2.85 18.16
CA GLU A 61 11.73 2.64 17.69
C GLU A 61 12.26 3.80 16.83
N LEU A 62 11.41 4.43 16.04
CA LEU A 62 11.82 5.46 15.08
C LEU A 62 11.60 6.89 15.60
N GLY A 63 10.71 7.09 16.58
CA GLY A 63 10.40 8.39 17.13
C GLY A 63 9.42 9.23 16.31
N TYR A 64 8.75 8.64 15.32
CA TYR A 64 7.72 9.31 14.53
C TYR A 64 6.66 8.31 14.07
N GLU A 65 5.49 8.82 13.71
CA GLU A 65 4.38 7.99 13.26
C GLU A 65 4.62 7.42 11.86
N VAL A 66 4.32 6.13 11.72
CA VAL A 66 4.38 5.40 10.44
C VAL A 66 3.07 4.65 10.26
N GLY A 67 2.36 4.91 9.17
CA GLY A 67 1.16 4.15 8.84
C GLY A 67 1.52 2.78 8.28
N VAL A 68 0.85 1.73 8.75
CA VAL A 68 1.09 0.35 8.34
C VAL A 68 -0.15 -0.22 7.68
N PHE A 69 0.03 -0.78 6.48
CA PHE A 69 -1.03 -1.43 5.70
C PHE A 69 -0.60 -2.86 5.46
N LEU A 70 -1.21 -3.79 6.19
CA LEU A 70 -0.81 -5.20 6.22
C LEU A 70 -1.68 -6.04 5.27
N ARG A 71 -1.04 -6.93 4.53
CA ARG A 71 -1.72 -7.86 3.63
C ARG A 71 -1.17 -9.27 3.82
N GLY A 72 -2.06 -10.24 3.89
CA GLY A 72 -1.71 -11.65 4.00
C GLY A 72 -1.54 -12.32 2.64
N PRO A 73 -1.21 -13.65 2.63
CA PRO A 73 -0.93 -14.36 1.37
C PRO A 73 -2.10 -14.34 0.38
N ALA A 74 -3.32 -14.55 0.84
CA ALA A 74 -4.50 -14.54 -0.03
C ALA A 74 -4.73 -13.17 -0.64
N GLU A 75 -4.59 -12.12 0.17
CA GLU A 75 -4.74 -10.73 -0.28
C GLU A 75 -3.69 -10.35 -1.33
N ILE A 76 -2.43 -10.72 -1.09
CA ILE A 76 -1.34 -10.47 -2.04
C ILE A 76 -1.56 -11.24 -3.34
N GLY A 77 -1.98 -12.50 -3.24
CA GLY A 77 -2.29 -13.33 -4.42
C GLY A 77 -3.40 -12.73 -5.29
N GLU A 78 -4.46 -12.26 -4.66
CA GLU A 78 -5.57 -11.61 -5.37
C GLU A 78 -5.13 -10.29 -6.02
N LEU A 79 -4.36 -9.48 -5.30
CA LEU A 79 -3.84 -8.22 -5.83
C LEU A 79 -2.94 -8.45 -7.05
N ALA A 80 -2.07 -9.46 -6.99
CA ALA A 80 -1.15 -9.77 -8.08
C ALA A 80 -1.88 -10.22 -9.36
N LYS A 81 -3.05 -10.82 -9.22
CA LYS A 81 -3.90 -11.27 -10.34
C LYS A 81 -4.90 -10.23 -10.79
N SER A 82 -5.06 -9.12 -10.07
CA SER A 82 -6.06 -8.11 -10.36
C SER A 82 -5.81 -7.42 -11.69
N GLU A 83 -6.85 -7.38 -12.51
CA GLU A 83 -6.86 -6.65 -13.79
C GLU A 83 -8.09 -5.71 -13.79
N PRO A 84 -8.08 -4.65 -12.95
CA PRO A 84 -9.24 -3.77 -12.83
C PRO A 84 -9.47 -2.89 -14.06
N PHE A 85 -8.51 -2.87 -14.96
CA PHE A 85 -8.54 -2.13 -16.21
C PHE A 85 -8.27 -3.09 -17.35
N GLU A 86 -7.74 -2.61 -18.49
CA GLU A 86 -7.38 -3.49 -19.61
C GLU A 86 -6.17 -4.39 -19.24
N PRO A 87 -6.05 -5.58 -19.84
CA PRO A 87 -4.91 -6.47 -19.62
C PRO A 87 -3.58 -5.78 -19.90
N GLY A 88 -2.61 -5.96 -19.02
CA GLY A 88 -1.28 -5.35 -19.14
C GLY A 88 -1.21 -3.88 -18.74
N ALA A 89 -2.31 -3.29 -18.30
CA ALA A 89 -2.31 -1.90 -17.85
C ALA A 89 -1.38 -1.70 -16.65
N LYS A 90 -0.68 -0.57 -16.63
CA LYS A 90 0.09 -0.11 -15.47
C LYS A 90 -0.79 0.81 -14.65
N PHE A 91 -0.90 0.51 -13.37
CA PHE A 91 -1.74 1.26 -12.46
C PHE A 91 -1.14 1.34 -11.07
N HIS A 92 -1.67 2.22 -10.24
CA HIS A 92 -1.28 2.36 -8.85
C HIS A 92 -2.29 1.67 -7.95
N VAL A 93 -1.79 1.08 -6.87
CA VAL A 93 -2.60 0.46 -5.82
C VAL A 93 -2.50 1.33 -4.58
N MET A 94 -3.61 1.89 -4.17
CA MET A 94 -3.71 2.64 -2.91
C MET A 94 -4.22 1.70 -1.83
N PHE A 95 -3.38 1.39 -0.86
CA PHE A 95 -3.72 0.52 0.26
C PHE A 95 -4.46 1.31 1.32
N LEU A 96 -5.59 0.77 1.78
CA LEU A 96 -6.45 1.41 2.76
C LEU A 96 -6.54 0.58 4.04
N LYS A 97 -6.89 1.23 5.15
CA LYS A 97 -7.21 0.52 6.40
C LYS A 97 -8.51 -0.26 6.26
N LYS A 98 -9.52 0.37 5.67
CA LYS A 98 -10.82 -0.21 5.39
C LYS A 98 -11.47 0.50 4.21
N LEU A 99 -12.42 -0.17 3.56
CA LEU A 99 -13.22 0.48 2.52
C LEU A 99 -14.08 1.58 3.13
N PRO A 100 -14.19 2.75 2.46
CA PRO A 100 -15.16 3.75 2.87
C PRO A 100 -16.60 3.29 2.62
N PRO A 101 -17.60 3.98 3.20
CA PRO A 101 -19.01 3.68 2.91
C PRO A 101 -19.35 3.78 1.42
N ALA A 102 -20.39 3.08 0.99
CA ALA A 102 -20.79 3.02 -0.43
C ALA A 102 -20.97 4.40 -1.07
N GLY A 103 -21.51 5.36 -0.34
CA GLY A 103 -21.67 6.74 -0.83
C GLY A 103 -20.33 7.41 -1.11
N ALA A 104 -19.35 7.26 -0.22
CA ALA A 104 -18.00 7.78 -0.42
C ALA A 104 -17.29 7.06 -1.55
N GLN A 105 -17.49 5.75 -1.70
CA GLN A 105 -16.94 5.00 -2.84
C GLN A 105 -17.45 5.55 -4.17
N ALA A 106 -18.74 5.86 -4.26
CA ALA A 106 -19.34 6.45 -5.45
C ALA A 106 -18.77 7.85 -5.73
N GLU A 107 -18.58 8.67 -4.69
CA GLU A 107 -17.98 10.00 -4.83
C GLU A 107 -16.54 9.92 -5.36
N VAL A 108 -15.76 8.95 -4.89
CA VAL A 108 -14.40 8.71 -5.39
C VAL A 108 -14.44 8.39 -6.87
N LEU A 109 -15.29 7.45 -7.29
CA LEU A 109 -15.40 7.08 -8.71
C LEU A 109 -15.81 8.26 -9.59
N ALA A 110 -16.62 9.15 -9.06
CA ALA A 110 -17.05 10.36 -9.78
C ALA A 110 -15.90 11.35 -10.03
N LEU A 111 -14.81 11.29 -9.27
CA LEU A 111 -13.62 12.09 -9.49
C LEU A 111 -12.76 11.56 -10.64
N GLY A 112 -12.94 10.31 -11.04
CA GLY A 112 -12.24 9.70 -12.15
C GLY A 112 -12.69 10.28 -13.49
N THR A 113 -11.81 10.13 -14.49
CA THR A 113 -12.07 10.53 -15.88
C THR A 113 -11.61 9.41 -16.82
N ASP A 114 -11.80 9.57 -18.12
CA ASP A 114 -11.26 8.63 -19.11
C ASP A 114 -9.72 8.59 -19.06
N ASP A 115 -9.08 9.67 -18.64
CA ASP A 115 -7.63 9.77 -18.52
C ASP A 115 -7.12 9.26 -17.17
N ASP A 116 -7.91 9.44 -16.11
CA ASP A 116 -7.58 9.01 -14.75
C ASP A 116 -8.66 8.06 -14.24
N ARG A 117 -8.52 6.80 -14.58
CA ARG A 117 -9.51 5.78 -14.28
C ARG A 117 -9.33 5.24 -12.86
N LEU A 118 -10.43 5.04 -12.17
CA LEU A 118 -10.46 4.52 -10.80
C LEU A 118 -11.32 3.26 -10.73
N ALA A 119 -10.90 2.32 -9.88
CA ALA A 119 -11.65 1.11 -9.61
C ALA A 119 -11.42 0.66 -8.18
N TRP A 120 -12.42 0.03 -7.56
CA TRP A 120 -12.32 -0.47 -6.20
C TRP A 120 -11.88 -1.93 -6.15
N GLY A 121 -10.99 -2.26 -5.23
CA GLY A 121 -10.67 -3.62 -4.84
C GLY A 121 -11.30 -3.96 -3.49
N ALA A 122 -10.82 -5.02 -2.83
CA ALA A 122 -11.33 -5.46 -1.53
C ALA A 122 -11.05 -4.43 -0.41
N ARG A 123 -9.82 -3.93 -0.33
CA ARG A 123 -9.41 -2.87 0.60
C ARG A 123 -8.44 -1.89 -0.08
N GLU A 124 -8.55 -1.76 -1.40
CA GLU A 124 -7.66 -0.93 -2.21
C GLU A 124 -8.47 -0.09 -3.17
N LEU A 125 -7.90 1.06 -3.54
CA LEU A 125 -8.34 1.85 -4.67
C LEU A 125 -7.29 1.73 -5.76
N PHE A 126 -7.70 1.32 -6.96
CA PHE A 126 -6.82 1.25 -8.12
C PHE A 126 -6.95 2.53 -8.95
N TRP A 127 -5.81 3.07 -9.35
CA TRP A 127 -5.76 4.28 -10.16
C TRP A 127 -4.86 4.07 -11.38
N ARG A 128 -5.45 4.23 -12.55
CA ARG A 128 -4.71 4.15 -13.81
C ARG A 128 -4.66 5.55 -14.44
N PRO A 129 -3.54 6.27 -14.30
CA PRO A 129 -3.34 7.53 -15.02
C PRO A 129 -3.10 7.24 -16.50
N ARG A 130 -3.53 8.16 -17.37
CA ARG A 130 -3.32 8.04 -18.83
C ARG A 130 -1.85 8.04 -19.20
N ALA A 131 -1.07 8.88 -18.50
CA ALA A 131 0.35 9.05 -18.72
C ALA A 131 1.09 8.92 -17.39
N ARG A 132 2.11 9.73 -17.15
CA ARG A 132 2.81 9.72 -15.87
C ARG A 132 1.92 10.31 -14.77
N MET A 133 2.12 9.84 -13.53
CA MET A 133 1.40 10.34 -12.36
C MET A 133 1.51 11.86 -12.22
N THR A 134 2.67 12.44 -12.56
CA THR A 134 2.93 13.88 -12.49
C THR A 134 2.13 14.70 -13.51
N ASP A 135 1.64 14.05 -14.57
CA ASP A 135 0.86 14.69 -15.62
C ASP A 135 -0.66 14.52 -15.39
N SER A 136 -1.04 13.86 -14.31
CA SER A 136 -2.43 13.58 -13.97
C SER A 136 -3.13 14.84 -13.45
N GLU A 137 -4.38 14.99 -13.83
CA GLU A 137 -5.29 16.04 -13.34
C GLU A 137 -6.22 15.53 -12.23
N LEU A 138 -6.04 14.26 -11.80
CA LEU A 138 -6.84 13.69 -10.71
C LEU A 138 -6.60 14.49 -9.42
N ASP A 139 -7.70 14.91 -8.77
CA ASP A 139 -7.65 15.60 -7.49
C ASP A 139 -7.36 14.59 -6.36
N LEU A 140 -6.08 14.28 -6.18
CA LEU A 140 -5.63 13.33 -5.15
C LEU A 140 -5.95 13.81 -3.73
N LYS A 141 -6.05 15.11 -3.52
CA LYS A 141 -6.43 15.66 -2.22
C LYS A 141 -7.90 15.37 -1.90
N ALA A 142 -8.78 15.53 -2.88
CA ALA A 142 -10.18 15.18 -2.73
C ALA A 142 -10.38 13.69 -2.53
N VAL A 143 -9.67 12.86 -3.29
CA VAL A 143 -9.66 11.42 -3.12
C VAL A 143 -9.21 11.07 -1.69
N GLY A 144 -8.10 11.63 -1.23
CA GLY A 144 -7.56 11.37 0.10
C GLY A 144 -8.52 11.69 1.24
N LYS A 145 -9.31 12.76 1.09
CA LYS A 145 -10.35 13.12 2.08
C LYS A 145 -11.44 12.05 2.19
N LEU A 146 -11.77 11.41 1.09
CA LEU A 146 -12.83 10.40 1.04
C LEU A 146 -12.34 9.01 1.50
N ILE A 147 -11.10 8.64 1.18
CA ILE A 147 -10.57 7.30 1.48
C ILE A 147 -9.78 7.24 2.80
N GLY A 148 -9.34 8.37 3.32
CA GLY A 148 -8.56 8.44 4.55
C GLY A 148 -7.10 8.06 4.36
N LEU A 149 -6.45 7.65 5.44
CA LEU A 149 -5.03 7.29 5.43
C LEU A 149 -4.78 6.14 4.44
N ASN A 150 -3.77 6.32 3.59
CA ASN A 150 -3.42 5.33 2.57
C ASN A 150 -1.93 5.41 2.22
N THR A 151 -1.45 4.39 1.55
CA THR A 151 -0.13 4.41 0.92
C THR A 151 -0.24 3.81 -0.48
N MET A 152 0.61 4.25 -1.39
CA MET A 152 0.50 3.91 -2.81
C MET A 152 1.72 3.15 -3.30
N ARG A 153 1.47 2.11 -4.11
CA ARG A 153 2.51 1.37 -4.82
C ARG A 153 2.07 1.13 -6.25
N THR A 154 3.03 0.90 -7.15
CA THR A 154 2.68 0.44 -8.51
C THR A 154 2.24 -1.02 -8.49
N ASN A 155 1.39 -1.42 -9.42
CA ASN A 155 1.00 -2.83 -9.56
C ASN A 155 2.22 -3.73 -9.81
N GLY A 156 3.22 -3.23 -10.55
CA GLY A 156 4.47 -3.96 -10.78
C GLY A 156 5.21 -4.30 -9.48
N THR A 157 5.22 -3.40 -8.51
CA THR A 157 5.81 -3.66 -7.18
C THR A 157 5.07 -4.80 -6.47
N VAL A 158 3.75 -4.77 -6.48
CA VAL A 158 2.93 -5.83 -5.85
C VAL A 158 3.15 -7.18 -6.54
N GLU A 159 3.16 -7.21 -7.86
CA GLU A 159 3.43 -8.42 -8.64
C GLU A 159 4.81 -9.01 -8.34
N GLN A 160 5.83 -8.18 -8.24
CA GLN A 160 7.19 -8.62 -7.92
C GLN A 160 7.29 -9.16 -6.49
N ILE A 161 6.62 -8.53 -5.54
CA ILE A 161 6.56 -9.02 -4.17
C ILE A 161 5.87 -10.39 -4.13
N ALA A 162 4.75 -10.53 -4.81
CA ALA A 162 4.04 -11.82 -4.89
C ALA A 162 4.91 -12.91 -5.48
N ALA A 163 5.56 -12.64 -6.61
CA ALA A 163 6.41 -13.62 -7.31
C ALA A 163 7.63 -14.02 -6.50
N LYS A 164 8.22 -13.10 -5.73
CA LYS A 164 9.46 -13.35 -5.00
C LYS A 164 9.23 -13.98 -3.62
N TYR A 165 8.16 -13.64 -2.95
CA TYR A 165 7.97 -13.99 -1.54
C TYR A 165 6.74 -14.85 -1.24
N PHE A 166 5.78 -14.92 -2.15
CA PHE A 166 4.52 -15.64 -1.98
C PHE A 166 4.31 -16.69 -3.05
#